data_b2b264ba1b9f4a6bb30b87fdfdcab9fa
#
_entry.id   b2b264ba1b9f4a6bb30b87fdfdcab9fa
#
_cell.length_a   1.000
_cell.length_b   1.000
_cell.length_c   1.000
_cell.angle_alpha   90.00
_cell.angle_beta   90.00
_cell.angle_gamma   90.00
#
_symmetry.space_group_name_H-M   'P 1'
#
loop_
_entity.id
_entity.type
_entity.pdbx_description
1 polymer ?
#
loop_
_entity_poly.entity_id
_entity_poly.type
_entity_poly.pdbx_seq_one_letter_code
_entity_poly.pdbx_strand_id
1 'polypeptide(L)'
;EMLRSLVGSEMCIRDSYPKVQEYMDNVVAKAKEEGFVSTIFGRRRYLNDIASHNAIARGLAERNAVNAPIQGSAADIMKIAMIRVSRRFREEGIRSKVILQVHDELVVDMLRSEQERVIAIVTEAMESAAALRVRLVVDCGVGDNWLEAH
;
A
#
# COMPACT_ATOMS: atom_id res chain seq x y z
N GLU A 1 -9.33 -8.30 -26.45
CA GLU A 1 -8.28 -9.35 -26.24
C GLU A 1 -7.58 -9.22 -24.87
N MET A 2 -7.37 -8.02 -24.35
CA MET A 2 -6.76 -7.82 -23.01
C MET A 2 -7.59 -8.38 -21.85
N LEU A 3 -8.91 -8.30 -21.90
CA LEU A 3 -9.81 -8.83 -20.85
C LEU A 3 -9.81 -10.37 -20.77
N ARG A 4 -9.61 -11.08 -21.89
CA ARG A 4 -9.49 -12.55 -21.90
C ARG A 4 -8.18 -13.05 -21.28
N SER A 5 -7.10 -12.29 -21.39
CA SER A 5 -5.80 -12.62 -20.80
C SER A 5 -5.84 -12.52 -19.26
N LEU A 6 -6.58 -11.56 -18.70
CA LEU A 6 -6.75 -11.40 -17.25
C LEU A 6 -7.59 -12.53 -16.62
N VAL A 7 -8.65 -12.98 -17.30
CA VAL A 7 -9.48 -14.11 -16.81
C VAL A 7 -8.68 -15.40 -16.76
N GLY A 8 -7.81 -15.67 -17.73
CA GLY A 8 -6.92 -16.83 -17.73
C GLY A 8 -5.86 -16.79 -16.63
N SER A 9 -5.35 -15.61 -16.28
CA SER A 9 -4.37 -15.45 -15.20
C SER A 9 -4.99 -15.59 -13.80
N GLU A 10 -6.23 -15.14 -13.59
CA GLU A 10 -6.96 -15.35 -12.33
C GLU A 10 -7.21 -16.83 -12.05
N MET A 11 -7.58 -17.61 -13.06
CA MET A 11 -7.78 -19.04 -12.94
C MET A 11 -6.47 -19.78 -12.60
N CYS A 12 -5.36 -19.39 -13.24
CA CYS A 12 -4.03 -19.93 -12.96
C CYS A 12 -3.53 -19.59 -11.53
N ILE A 13 -3.85 -18.41 -11.01
CA ILE A 13 -3.47 -17.99 -9.64
C ILE A 13 -4.26 -18.81 -8.60
N ARG A 14 -5.55 -19.05 -8.81
CA ARG A 14 -6.39 -19.85 -7.90
C ARG A 14 -5.87 -21.28 -7.75
N ASP A 15 -5.52 -21.91 -8.87
CA ASP A 15 -5.02 -23.29 -8.87
C ASP A 15 -3.61 -23.41 -8.28
N SER A 16 -2.77 -22.37 -8.45
CA SER A 16 -1.39 -22.36 -8.01
C SER A 16 -1.21 -21.92 -6.54
N TYR A 17 -2.14 -21.10 -6.01
CA TYR A 17 -2.04 -20.51 -4.69
C TYR A 17 -3.33 -20.67 -3.86
N PRO A 18 -3.68 -21.87 -3.39
CA PRO A 18 -4.93 -22.13 -2.69
C PRO A 18 -5.11 -21.28 -1.41
N LYS A 19 -4.02 -20.89 -0.76
CA LYS A 19 -4.05 -20.01 0.42
C LYS A 19 -4.54 -18.58 0.11
N VAL A 20 -4.44 -18.12 -1.13
CA VAL A 20 -4.98 -16.84 -1.53
C VAL A 20 -6.51 -16.89 -1.53
N GLN A 21 -7.09 -17.97 -2.08
CA GLN A 21 -8.54 -18.17 -2.05
C GLN A 21 -9.06 -18.33 -0.62
N GLU A 22 -8.38 -19.16 0.19
CA GLU A 22 -8.71 -19.33 1.61
C GLU A 22 -8.68 -17.98 2.37
N TYR A 23 -7.69 -17.13 2.10
CA TYR A 23 -7.63 -15.78 2.67
C TYR A 23 -8.84 -14.93 2.28
N MET A 24 -9.19 -14.90 0.99
CA MET A 24 -10.33 -14.13 0.49
C MET A 24 -11.65 -14.56 1.16
N ASP A 25 -11.89 -15.88 1.23
CA ASP A 25 -13.10 -16.45 1.82
C ASP A 25 -13.17 -16.15 3.32
N ASN A 26 -12.06 -16.30 4.04
CA ASN A 26 -11.97 -16.02 5.46
C ASN A 26 -12.19 -14.54 5.79
N VAL A 27 -11.62 -13.63 4.99
CA VAL A 27 -11.80 -12.19 5.17
C VAL A 27 -13.25 -11.78 4.98
N VAL A 28 -13.93 -12.32 3.94
CA VAL A 28 -15.34 -12.04 3.70
C VAL A 28 -16.22 -12.61 4.81
N ALA A 29 -15.97 -13.86 5.25
CA ALA A 29 -16.69 -14.48 6.34
C ALA A 29 -16.57 -13.66 7.64
N LYS A 30 -15.35 -13.27 8.00
CA LYS A 30 -15.10 -12.44 9.17
C LYS A 30 -15.74 -11.05 9.05
N ALA A 31 -15.70 -10.44 7.86
CA ALA A 31 -16.35 -9.16 7.61
C ALA A 31 -17.88 -9.22 7.79
N LYS A 32 -18.52 -10.34 7.44
CA LYS A 32 -19.95 -10.55 7.66
C LYS A 32 -20.29 -10.68 9.15
N GLU A 33 -19.42 -11.27 9.95
CA GLU A 33 -19.58 -11.43 11.38
C GLU A 33 -19.33 -10.13 12.15
N GLU A 34 -18.21 -9.44 11.85
CA GLU A 34 -17.77 -8.26 12.60
C GLU A 34 -18.32 -6.93 12.05
N GLY A 35 -18.76 -6.88 10.79
CA GLY A 35 -19.22 -5.67 10.11
C GLY A 35 -18.12 -4.75 9.63
N PHE A 36 -16.85 -5.14 9.79
CA PHE A 36 -15.68 -4.37 9.35
C PHE A 36 -14.52 -5.28 8.97
N VAL A 37 -13.53 -4.69 8.30
CA VAL A 37 -12.19 -5.27 8.09
C VAL A 37 -11.14 -4.32 8.64
N SER A 38 -9.93 -4.83 8.92
CA SER A 38 -8.84 -4.02 9.46
C SER A 38 -7.54 -4.18 8.67
N THR A 39 -6.73 -3.12 8.67
CA THR A 39 -5.35 -3.16 8.18
C THR A 39 -4.45 -3.94 9.15
N ILE A 40 -3.22 -4.23 8.73
CA ILE A 40 -2.20 -4.86 9.60
C ILE A 40 -1.87 -4.01 10.85
N PHE A 41 -2.17 -2.71 10.80
CA PHE A 41 -2.00 -1.78 11.92
C PHE A 41 -3.29 -1.56 12.74
N GLY A 42 -4.35 -2.32 12.45
CA GLY A 42 -5.61 -2.28 13.21
C GLY A 42 -6.57 -1.15 12.82
N ARG A 43 -6.29 -0.38 11.76
CA ARG A 43 -7.25 0.62 11.27
C ARG A 43 -8.43 -0.08 10.63
N ARG A 44 -9.65 0.22 11.09
CA ARG A 44 -10.89 -0.42 10.67
C ARG A 44 -11.54 0.30 9.51
N ARG A 45 -12.15 -0.48 8.60
CA ARG A 45 -13.09 -0.03 7.57
C ARG A 45 -14.42 -0.76 7.77
N TYR A 46 -15.46 -0.03 8.11
CA TYR A 46 -16.80 -0.57 8.26
C TYR A 46 -17.44 -0.85 6.88
N LEU A 47 -18.20 -1.93 6.80
CA LEU A 47 -18.81 -2.46 5.58
C LEU A 47 -20.32 -2.63 5.82
N ASN A 48 -21.04 -1.53 5.86
CA ASN A 48 -22.47 -1.51 6.23
C ASN A 48 -23.33 -2.39 5.32
N ASP A 49 -22.93 -2.54 4.04
CA ASP A 49 -23.67 -3.31 3.05
C ASP A 49 -23.26 -4.79 2.94
N ILE A 50 -22.37 -5.29 3.81
CA ILE A 50 -21.83 -6.65 3.73
C ILE A 50 -22.92 -7.73 3.91
N ALA A 51 -23.98 -7.41 4.66
CA ALA A 51 -25.14 -8.26 4.88
C ALA A 51 -26.40 -7.80 4.10
N SER A 52 -26.25 -6.90 3.13
CA SER A 52 -27.36 -6.35 2.35
C SER A 52 -28.11 -7.44 1.55
N HIS A 53 -29.42 -7.35 1.51
CA HIS A 53 -30.25 -8.18 0.63
C HIS A 53 -30.07 -7.84 -0.85
N ASN A 54 -29.62 -6.60 -1.16
CA ASN A 54 -29.28 -6.21 -2.52
C ASN A 54 -27.95 -6.88 -2.94
N ALA A 55 -28.03 -7.79 -3.93
CA ALA A 55 -26.88 -8.54 -4.41
C ALA A 55 -25.74 -7.66 -4.96
N ILE A 56 -26.07 -6.52 -5.57
CA ILE A 56 -25.08 -5.59 -6.13
C ILE A 56 -24.32 -4.89 -4.99
N ALA A 57 -25.01 -4.36 -4.00
CA ALA A 57 -24.43 -3.70 -2.84
C ALA A 57 -23.57 -4.68 -2.03
N ARG A 58 -24.09 -5.89 -1.78
CA ARG A 58 -23.36 -6.95 -1.08
C ARG A 58 -22.07 -7.35 -1.85
N GLY A 59 -22.15 -7.57 -3.16
CA GLY A 59 -20.97 -7.93 -3.97
C GLY A 59 -19.90 -6.83 -3.98
N LEU A 60 -20.29 -5.54 -3.95
CA LEU A 60 -19.35 -4.44 -3.79
C LEU A 60 -18.70 -4.45 -2.41
N ALA A 61 -19.47 -4.70 -1.35
CA ALA A 61 -18.95 -4.78 0.01
C ALA A 61 -17.99 -5.98 0.18
N GLU A 62 -18.27 -7.13 -0.43
CA GLU A 62 -17.38 -8.30 -0.42
C GLU A 62 -16.04 -8.00 -1.13
N ARG A 63 -16.06 -7.34 -2.29
CA ARG A 63 -14.83 -6.87 -2.95
C ARG A 63 -14.05 -5.88 -2.09
N ASN A 64 -14.76 -4.95 -1.45
CA ASN A 64 -14.12 -4.02 -0.51
C ASN A 64 -13.55 -4.72 0.72
N ALA A 65 -14.17 -5.80 1.20
CA ALA A 65 -13.66 -6.60 2.30
C ALA A 65 -12.29 -7.20 1.98
N VAL A 66 -12.10 -7.71 0.78
CA VAL A 66 -10.83 -8.28 0.34
C VAL A 66 -9.75 -7.21 0.09
N ASN A 67 -10.13 -6.12 -0.57
CA ASN A 67 -9.17 -5.10 -1.01
C ASN A 67 -8.73 -4.15 0.12
N ALA A 68 -9.65 -3.80 1.03
CA ALA A 68 -9.39 -2.77 2.02
C ALA A 68 -8.26 -3.10 3.02
N PRO A 69 -8.09 -4.34 3.51
CA PRO A 69 -6.95 -4.69 4.35
C PRO A 69 -5.61 -4.50 3.63
N ILE A 70 -5.53 -4.87 2.35
CA ILE A 70 -4.30 -4.79 1.55
C ILE A 70 -3.97 -3.34 1.21
N GLN A 71 -4.89 -2.65 0.53
CA GLN A 71 -4.71 -1.25 0.14
C GLN A 71 -4.58 -0.32 1.35
N GLY A 72 -5.36 -0.58 2.39
CA GLY A 72 -5.28 0.16 3.63
C GLY A 72 -3.95 -0.02 4.35
N SER A 73 -3.41 -1.24 4.38
CA SER A 73 -2.09 -1.51 4.97
C SER A 73 -0.97 -0.83 4.19
N ALA A 74 -1.02 -0.86 2.85
CA ALA A 74 -0.07 -0.13 2.01
C ALA A 74 -0.10 1.38 2.32
N ALA A 75 -1.30 1.98 2.39
CA ALA A 75 -1.44 3.39 2.76
C ALA A 75 -0.93 3.71 4.17
N ASP A 76 -1.09 2.80 5.13
CA ASP A 76 -0.58 2.97 6.49
C ASP A 76 0.96 2.90 6.52
N ILE A 77 1.57 1.98 5.76
CA ILE A 77 3.03 1.87 5.58
C ILE A 77 3.59 3.17 5.01
N MET A 78 2.97 3.71 3.95
CA MET A 78 3.39 4.98 3.35
C MET A 78 3.33 6.14 4.35
N LYS A 79 2.28 6.25 5.16
CA LYS A 79 2.17 7.28 6.19
C LYS A 79 3.25 7.16 7.26
N ILE A 80 3.56 5.94 7.69
CA ILE A 80 4.64 5.68 8.66
C ILE A 80 5.98 6.09 8.05
N ALA A 81 6.23 5.72 6.80
CA ALA A 81 7.44 6.12 6.07
C ALA A 81 7.58 7.65 6.00
N MET A 82 6.53 8.35 5.57
CA MET A 82 6.51 9.82 5.50
C MET A 82 6.82 10.48 6.85
N ILE A 83 6.23 9.98 7.93
CA ILE A 83 6.49 10.50 9.29
C ILE A 83 7.96 10.30 9.65
N ARG A 84 8.54 9.13 9.36
CA ARG A 84 9.96 8.83 9.61
C ARG A 84 10.88 9.73 8.79
N VAL A 85 10.64 9.86 7.48
CA VAL A 85 11.40 10.77 6.60
C VAL A 85 11.36 12.19 7.14
N SER A 86 10.15 12.71 7.41
CA SER A 86 9.98 14.07 7.92
C SER A 86 10.69 14.30 9.26
N ARG A 87 10.68 13.30 10.15
CA ARG A 87 11.41 13.36 11.42
C ARG A 87 12.91 13.41 11.18
N ARG A 88 13.46 12.47 10.39
CA ARG A 88 14.86 12.38 10.08
C ARG A 88 15.40 13.65 9.39
N PHE A 89 14.64 14.20 8.44
CA PHE A 89 15.01 15.47 7.80
C PHE A 89 15.18 16.59 8.81
N ARG A 90 14.29 16.69 9.79
CA ARG A 90 14.39 17.72 10.85
C ARG A 90 15.56 17.47 11.79
N GLU A 91 15.75 16.23 12.25
CA GLU A 91 16.82 15.84 13.18
C GLU A 91 18.21 16.05 12.58
N GLU A 92 18.36 15.81 11.27
CA GLU A 92 19.62 15.92 10.56
C GLU A 92 19.82 17.28 9.85
N GLY A 93 18.88 18.23 10.01
CA GLY A 93 18.97 19.56 9.41
C GLY A 93 18.90 19.56 7.90
N ILE A 94 18.28 18.55 7.27
CA ILE A 94 18.07 18.44 5.83
C ILE A 94 17.12 19.54 5.37
N ARG A 95 17.52 20.28 4.34
CA ARG A 95 16.77 21.39 3.74
C ARG A 95 15.86 20.94 2.60
N SER A 96 16.12 19.79 2.01
CA SER A 96 15.28 19.12 1.03
C SER A 96 13.90 18.80 1.61
N LYS A 97 12.86 18.74 0.77
CA LYS A 97 11.46 18.62 1.22
C LYS A 97 10.73 17.51 0.48
N VAL A 98 9.98 16.70 1.20
CA VAL A 98 8.96 15.84 0.59
C VAL A 98 7.82 16.75 0.13
N ILE A 99 7.52 16.75 -1.16
CA ILE A 99 6.53 17.66 -1.78
C ILE A 99 5.26 16.95 -2.20
N LEU A 100 5.34 15.67 -2.61
CA LEU A 100 4.20 14.88 -3.05
C LEU A 100 4.31 13.44 -2.55
N GLN A 101 3.14 12.82 -2.39
CA GLN A 101 2.97 11.39 -2.27
C GLN A 101 1.96 10.95 -3.33
N VAL A 102 2.38 10.08 -4.23
CA VAL A 102 1.57 9.58 -5.34
C VAL A 102 1.60 8.06 -5.29
N HIS A 103 0.43 7.43 -5.06
CA HIS A 103 0.31 5.99 -4.86
C HIS A 103 1.28 5.45 -3.79
N ASP A 104 2.36 4.81 -4.19
CA ASP A 104 3.42 4.19 -3.38
C ASP A 104 4.78 4.93 -3.50
N GLU A 105 4.79 6.11 -4.10
CA GLU A 105 5.97 6.94 -4.32
C GLU A 105 6.00 8.16 -3.40
N LEU A 106 7.22 8.58 -3.02
CA LEU A 106 7.51 9.86 -2.40
C LEU A 106 8.35 10.71 -3.33
N VAL A 107 7.85 11.90 -3.66
CA VAL A 107 8.58 12.88 -4.46
C VAL A 107 9.23 13.89 -3.53
N VAL A 108 10.54 14.06 -3.68
CA VAL A 108 11.35 14.96 -2.85
C VAL A 108 11.96 16.05 -3.73
N ASP A 109 11.69 17.30 -3.40
CA ASP A 109 12.45 18.44 -3.92
C ASP A 109 13.78 18.49 -3.18
N MET A 110 14.86 18.13 -3.87
CA MET A 110 16.13 17.77 -3.27
C MET A 110 17.25 18.75 -3.66
N LEU A 111 17.98 19.21 -2.66
CA LEU A 111 19.22 19.93 -2.90
C LEU A 111 20.32 18.95 -3.36
N ARG A 112 21.01 19.27 -4.45
CA ARG A 112 22.09 18.42 -5.00
C ARG A 112 23.19 18.08 -3.97
N SER A 113 23.47 19.00 -3.06
CA SER A 113 24.46 18.79 -1.99
C SER A 113 24.02 17.78 -0.91
N GLU A 114 22.72 17.47 -0.85
CA GLU A 114 22.13 16.56 0.14
C GLU A 114 21.74 15.20 -0.48
N GLN A 115 21.97 15.00 -1.78
CA GLN A 115 21.45 13.88 -2.56
C GLN A 115 21.71 12.52 -1.91
N GLU A 116 22.97 12.17 -1.63
CA GLU A 116 23.31 10.86 -1.06
C GLU A 116 22.61 10.65 0.29
N ARG A 117 22.58 11.70 1.10
CA ARG A 117 21.95 11.61 2.43
C ARG A 117 20.45 11.49 2.37
N VAL A 118 19.79 12.24 1.49
CA VAL A 118 18.35 12.18 1.27
C VAL A 118 17.94 10.79 0.77
N ILE A 119 18.62 10.25 -0.23
CA ILE A 119 18.37 8.91 -0.75
C ILE A 119 18.50 7.87 0.38
N ALA A 120 19.58 7.92 1.17
CA ALA A 120 19.77 6.99 2.27
C ALA A 120 18.64 7.07 3.32
N ILE A 121 18.23 8.28 3.72
CA ILE A 121 17.16 8.48 4.69
C ILE A 121 15.82 7.97 4.16
N VAL A 122 15.46 8.31 2.92
CA VAL A 122 14.18 7.93 2.31
C VAL A 122 14.12 6.41 2.16
N THR A 123 15.16 5.79 1.59
CA THR A 123 15.22 4.33 1.40
C THR A 123 15.09 3.61 2.75
N GLU A 124 15.90 3.96 3.73
CA GLU A 124 15.87 3.33 5.06
C GLU A 124 14.50 3.50 5.74
N ALA A 125 13.91 4.70 5.68
CA ALA A 125 12.62 5.00 6.30
C ALA A 125 11.48 4.24 5.65
N MET A 126 11.48 4.07 4.33
CA MET A 126 10.47 3.34 3.58
C MET A 126 10.63 1.82 3.75
N GLU A 127 11.83 1.28 3.59
CA GLU A 127 12.10 -0.15 3.76
C GLU A 127 11.81 -0.65 5.19
N SER A 128 12.08 0.18 6.18
CA SER A 128 11.85 -0.15 7.60
C SER A 128 10.45 0.19 8.10
N ALA A 129 9.57 0.77 7.27
CA ALA A 129 8.26 1.28 7.71
C ALA A 129 7.36 0.21 8.33
N ALA A 130 7.49 -1.05 7.89
CA ALA A 130 6.77 -2.18 8.46
C ALA A 130 7.67 -3.41 8.57
N ALA A 131 7.50 -4.20 9.62
CA ALA A 131 8.12 -5.51 9.76
C ALA A 131 7.23 -6.56 9.08
N LEU A 132 7.52 -6.86 7.83
CA LEU A 132 6.81 -7.87 7.05
C LEU A 132 7.66 -9.13 6.88
N ARG A 133 7.02 -10.25 6.53
CA ARG A 133 7.72 -11.50 6.18
C ARG A 133 8.47 -11.37 4.85
N VAL A 134 8.03 -10.46 3.99
CA VAL A 134 8.67 -10.10 2.72
C VAL A 134 9.31 -8.74 2.91
N ARG A 135 10.56 -8.61 2.48
CA ARG A 135 11.29 -7.34 2.56
C ARG A 135 10.65 -6.32 1.63
N LEU A 136 10.45 -5.11 2.13
CA LEU A 136 10.16 -3.95 1.30
C LEU A 136 11.45 -3.53 0.59
N VAL A 137 11.37 -3.29 -0.70
CA VAL A 137 12.47 -2.81 -1.53
C VAL A 137 12.05 -1.49 -2.13
N VAL A 138 12.95 -0.52 -2.11
CA VAL A 138 12.71 0.84 -2.61
C VAL A 138 13.69 1.14 -3.72
N ASP A 139 13.17 1.48 -4.89
CA ASP A 139 13.94 2.03 -5.99
C ASP A 139 13.94 3.56 -5.93
N CYS A 140 15.07 4.18 -6.25
CA CYS A 140 15.22 5.63 -6.25
C CYS A 140 15.69 6.12 -7.61
N GLY A 141 14.89 6.95 -8.27
CA GLY A 141 15.26 7.73 -9.45
C GLY A 141 15.64 9.16 -9.08
N VAL A 142 16.56 9.77 -9.80
CA VAL A 142 16.97 11.17 -9.64
C VAL A 142 17.01 11.83 -11.01
N GLY A 143 16.36 12.98 -11.14
CA GLY A 143 16.32 13.76 -12.39
C GLY A 143 16.07 15.25 -12.09
N ASP A 144 16.19 16.08 -13.10
CA ASP A 144 15.89 17.53 -12.96
C ASP A 144 14.38 17.80 -12.89
N ASN A 145 13.56 16.81 -13.21
CA ASN A 145 12.10 16.83 -13.06
C ASN A 145 11.57 15.41 -12.80
N TRP A 146 10.30 15.30 -12.40
CA TRP A 146 9.69 14.02 -12.06
C TRP A 146 9.69 13.00 -13.21
N LEU A 147 9.52 13.46 -14.46
CA LEU A 147 9.50 12.58 -15.64
C LEU A 147 10.87 11.92 -15.89
N GLU A 148 11.96 12.61 -15.58
CA GLU A 148 13.32 12.08 -15.71
C GLU A 148 13.72 11.17 -14.55
N ALA A 149 13.12 11.39 -13.38
CA ALA A 149 13.36 10.59 -12.19
C ALA A 149 12.54 9.29 -12.16
N HIS A 150 11.53 9.14 -13.04
CA HIS A 150 10.63 8.00 -13.16
C HIS A 150 11.08 7.10 -14.33
#